data_528d5dfbda8bacb4950de49b48edfff5
#
_entry.id   528d5dfbda8bacb4950de49b48edfff5
#
_cell.length_a   1.000
_cell.length_b   1.000
_cell.length_c   1.000
_cell.angle_alpha   90.00
_cell.angle_beta   90.00
_cell.angle_gamma   90.00
#
_symmetry.space_group_name_H-M   'P 1'
#
loop_
_entity.id
_entity.type
_entity.pdbx_description
1 polymer ?
#
loop_
_entity_poly.entity_id
_entity_poly.type
_entity_poly.pdbx_seq_one_letter_code
_entity_poly.pdbx_strand_id
1 'polypeptide(L)'
;MTPRLLFACALVLLPRLLPAQTLSGSAALSIARGTYTSDQQPSDNSSFWQEYRLGYGSSLFSPRLLTYNGEALFSTNSLQVGSVTFPQDGRQRTFGYKFGASLFPSRPFALSVQASRNILGETGDYPASGGIRGGIAVPPGEPLPNFQTRTSDLGVGWHLGVQGLPHVEVGYRKGQSVVTGGPYYAEQRDEDLHVSATQDTTHTKQTLRYQKTSYQNLFSNAFDQRLSDLDYEFAATLSSRGRASVRVGRRTSFSLFDRPSTQIDVVDSAYQPPSRGEVSTAYVVSTVAYQPAARLAIEMTANVDRQETNQVRTDARLASATLRYDVFRGFSIDASGTVGDRGQAIYNNVIRVFTRNGQAGVAYHARVGWLDGSVRYTAGLGANTTPEGRVGASRSWAGESNLSASSRWLTLSGGYDRAVSEDNVLAYGNFELERWRAALQTQAGRFLLNGSYEQSFVARGIDLTYSETRQQLFTGTLSLRLGRDSLFSANAGGFQSDILQSRDRTLFAGVSLESQLSRGLRLKVWARQGLTKVSLTRLDQQSFTGLAQLEYVRRLFAFSVEYRYTDQDLWPGSFLDPIRFQGQQVVLRVTRKFGFHF
;
A
#
# COMPACT_ATOMS: atom_id res chain seq x y z
N MET A 1 47.30 5.33 -2.70
CA MET A 1 46.45 5.24 -3.93
C MET A 1 44.99 5.38 -3.51
N THR A 2 44.34 6.43 -3.94
CA THR A 2 42.94 6.66 -3.57
C THR A 2 42.03 5.64 -4.28
N PRO A 3 40.99 5.11 -3.65
CA PRO A 3 40.09 4.10 -4.23
C PRO A 3 39.44 4.57 -5.57
N ARG A 4 39.51 5.85 -5.86
CA ARG A 4 39.06 6.47 -7.11
C ARG A 4 39.90 6.09 -8.34
N LEU A 5 41.21 5.92 -8.16
CA LEU A 5 42.14 5.53 -9.25
C LEU A 5 42.05 4.04 -9.57
N LEU A 6 41.87 3.18 -8.57
CA LEU A 6 41.64 1.75 -8.75
C LEU A 6 40.34 1.45 -9.51
N PHE A 7 39.28 2.21 -9.23
CA PHE A 7 38.01 2.07 -9.92
C PHE A 7 38.08 2.52 -11.38
N ALA A 8 38.79 3.62 -11.66
CA ALA A 8 39.02 4.10 -13.03
C ALA A 8 39.93 3.14 -13.83
N CYS A 9 40.97 2.59 -13.24
CA CYS A 9 41.86 1.62 -13.89
C CYS A 9 41.17 0.27 -14.16
N ALA A 10 40.33 -0.21 -13.24
CA ALA A 10 39.54 -1.42 -13.46
C ALA A 10 38.52 -1.25 -14.61
N LEU A 11 37.92 -0.07 -14.74
CA LEU A 11 36.98 0.26 -15.84
C LEU A 11 37.66 0.33 -17.22
N VAL A 12 38.94 0.69 -17.30
CA VAL A 12 39.68 0.81 -18.56
C VAL A 12 40.29 -0.53 -19.03
N LEU A 13 40.57 -1.45 -18.10
CA LEU A 13 41.21 -2.74 -18.44
C LEU A 13 40.22 -3.88 -18.75
N LEU A 14 38.96 -3.77 -18.34
CA LEU A 14 37.92 -4.79 -18.58
C LEU A 14 37.37 -4.88 -20.01
N PRO A 15 37.44 -3.86 -20.91
CA PRO A 15 36.74 -3.89 -22.21
C PRO A 15 37.27 -4.89 -23.23
N ARG A 16 38.45 -5.47 -23.05
CA ARG A 16 39.08 -6.28 -24.13
C ARG A 16 38.75 -7.76 -24.15
N LEU A 17 37.99 -8.28 -23.21
CA LEU A 17 37.83 -9.73 -23.02
C LEU A 17 36.39 -10.29 -23.12
N LEU A 18 35.36 -9.46 -23.30
CA LEU A 18 33.99 -9.96 -23.13
C LEU A 18 33.07 -9.53 -24.29
N PRO A 19 32.33 -10.46 -24.90
CA PRO A 19 31.32 -10.14 -25.91
C PRO A 19 30.08 -9.48 -25.27
N ALA A 20 29.43 -8.57 -25.98
CA ALA A 20 28.17 -7.89 -25.62
C ALA A 20 28.21 -7.10 -24.29
N GLN A 21 29.04 -6.07 -24.28
CA GLN A 21 29.12 -5.16 -23.12
C GLN A 21 28.22 -3.94 -23.31
N THR A 22 27.53 -3.54 -22.25
CA THR A 22 26.77 -2.31 -22.22
C THR A 22 27.30 -1.41 -21.11
N LEU A 23 27.71 -0.20 -21.47
CA LEU A 23 28.00 0.87 -20.52
C LEU A 23 26.92 1.93 -20.66
N SER A 24 26.24 2.23 -19.57
CA SER A 24 25.20 3.25 -19.53
C SER A 24 25.40 4.18 -18.35
N GLY A 25 24.90 5.37 -18.44
CA GLY A 25 24.95 6.27 -17.30
C GLY A 25 24.12 7.51 -17.49
N SER A 26 24.04 8.28 -16.43
CA SER A 26 23.39 9.58 -16.42
C SER A 26 24.11 10.55 -15.49
N ALA A 27 24.12 11.80 -15.87
CA ALA A 27 24.48 12.92 -15.01
C ALA A 27 23.28 13.86 -14.94
N ALA A 28 22.86 14.24 -13.75
CA ALA A 28 21.77 15.17 -13.53
C ALA A 28 22.21 16.28 -12.57
N LEU A 29 21.83 17.50 -12.90
CA LEU A 29 22.03 18.69 -12.09
C LEU A 29 20.68 19.34 -11.88
N SER A 30 20.40 19.80 -10.65
CA SER A 30 19.20 20.54 -10.34
C SER A 30 19.52 21.69 -9.40
N ILE A 31 19.00 22.85 -9.70
CA ILE A 31 19.06 24.04 -8.85
C ILE A 31 17.63 24.40 -8.53
N ALA A 32 17.32 24.55 -7.28
CA ALA A 32 16.03 25.07 -6.85
C ALA A 32 16.23 26.29 -5.96
N ARG A 33 15.40 27.29 -6.18
CA ARG A 33 15.32 28.48 -5.32
C ARG A 33 13.86 28.78 -5.05
N GLY A 34 13.55 29.05 -3.80
CA GLY A 34 12.19 29.33 -3.39
C GLY A 34 12.17 30.27 -2.20
N THR A 35 11.05 30.96 -2.06
CA THR A 35 10.73 31.77 -0.89
C THR A 35 9.52 31.17 -0.22
N TYR A 36 9.55 31.08 1.09
CA TYR A 36 8.44 30.61 1.91
C TYR A 36 8.17 31.65 2.98
N THR A 37 6.91 31.88 3.24
CA THR A 37 6.46 32.76 4.31
C THR A 37 5.57 31.95 5.23
N SER A 38 5.91 31.85 6.50
CA SER A 38 5.09 31.26 7.53
C SER A 38 4.91 32.28 8.64
N ASP A 39 3.66 32.58 9.00
CA ASP A 39 3.32 33.55 10.05
C ASP A 39 4.01 34.89 9.90
N GLN A 40 4.05 35.42 8.68
CA GLN A 40 4.71 36.66 8.28
C GLN A 40 6.26 36.65 8.37
N GLN A 41 6.85 35.50 8.67
CA GLN A 41 8.30 35.34 8.63
C GLN A 41 8.76 34.78 7.29
N PRO A 42 9.44 35.55 6.45
CA PRO A 42 9.97 35.05 5.19
C PRO A 42 11.18 34.14 5.43
N SER A 43 11.27 33.08 4.67
CA SER A 43 12.49 32.27 4.58
C SER A 43 12.82 32.00 3.12
N ASP A 44 14.10 32.18 2.78
CA ASP A 44 14.62 31.86 1.46
C ASP A 44 15.25 30.48 1.46
N ASN A 45 14.83 29.64 0.53
CA ASN A 45 15.40 28.31 0.39
C ASN A 45 16.12 28.20 -0.94
N SER A 46 17.35 27.71 -0.90
CA SER A 46 18.06 27.32 -2.10
C SER A 46 18.59 25.89 -1.97
N SER A 47 18.51 25.13 -3.04
CA SER A 47 19.12 23.80 -3.07
C SER A 47 19.85 23.56 -4.37
N PHE A 48 20.96 22.86 -4.25
CA PHE A 48 21.76 22.42 -5.37
C PHE A 48 21.96 20.91 -5.26
N TRP A 49 21.49 20.18 -6.27
CA TRP A 49 21.56 18.73 -6.32
C TRP A 49 22.29 18.27 -7.57
N GLN A 50 23.18 17.30 -7.36
CA GLN A 50 23.90 16.59 -8.43
C GLN A 50 23.75 15.10 -8.25
N GLU A 51 23.57 14.38 -9.34
CA GLU A 51 23.52 12.93 -9.34
C GLU A 51 24.27 12.39 -10.56
N TYR A 52 25.09 11.37 -10.30
CA TYR A 52 25.83 10.64 -11.30
C TYR A 52 25.55 9.16 -11.14
N ARG A 53 25.09 8.52 -12.19
CA ARG A 53 24.88 7.07 -12.25
C ARG A 53 25.73 6.49 -13.36
N LEU A 54 26.37 5.37 -13.07
CA LEU A 54 27.15 4.61 -14.03
C LEU A 54 26.72 3.15 -13.92
N GLY A 55 26.20 2.60 -15.00
CA GLY A 55 25.76 1.22 -15.11
C GLY A 55 26.65 0.46 -16.10
N TYR A 56 27.01 -0.75 -15.73
CA TYR A 56 27.74 -1.68 -16.57
C TYR A 56 27.00 -3.02 -16.60
N GLY A 57 26.83 -3.59 -17.77
CA GLY A 57 26.23 -4.91 -17.96
C GLY A 57 27.02 -5.73 -18.96
N SER A 58 27.19 -7.01 -18.66
CA SER A 58 27.89 -7.93 -19.55
C SER A 58 27.46 -9.38 -19.30
N SER A 59 27.97 -10.27 -20.15
CA SER A 59 27.82 -11.71 -20.00
C SER A 59 29.18 -12.37 -20.01
N LEU A 60 29.35 -13.42 -19.22
CA LEU A 60 30.56 -14.24 -19.23
C LEU A 60 30.29 -15.52 -20.03
N PHE A 61 31.17 -15.80 -21.01
CA PHE A 61 31.09 -16.89 -21.98
C PHE A 61 29.88 -16.79 -22.92
N SER A 62 28.68 -16.65 -22.38
CA SER A 62 27.43 -16.55 -23.12
C SER A 62 26.35 -15.89 -22.26
N PRO A 63 25.46 -15.07 -22.84
CA PRO A 63 24.29 -14.53 -22.14
C PRO A 63 23.35 -15.62 -21.58
N ARG A 64 23.47 -16.86 -22.08
CA ARG A 64 22.71 -18.00 -21.60
C ARG A 64 23.33 -18.67 -20.36
N LEU A 65 24.62 -18.43 -20.10
CA LEU A 65 25.33 -19.03 -18.98
C LEU A 65 25.33 -18.09 -17.78
N LEU A 66 25.87 -16.90 -17.92
CA LEU A 66 26.00 -15.92 -16.84
C LEU A 66 25.85 -14.51 -17.40
N THR A 67 24.92 -13.79 -16.84
CA THR A 67 24.79 -12.34 -17.03
C THR A 67 25.09 -11.64 -15.72
N TYR A 68 25.72 -10.50 -15.77
CA TYR A 68 25.95 -9.66 -14.61
C TYR A 68 25.83 -8.18 -14.96
N ASN A 69 25.42 -7.41 -13.97
CA ASN A 69 25.31 -5.97 -14.08
C ASN A 69 25.75 -5.30 -12.78
N GLY A 70 26.31 -4.14 -12.91
CA GLY A 70 26.69 -3.29 -11.81
C GLY A 70 26.23 -1.87 -12.03
N GLU A 71 25.87 -1.18 -10.97
CA GLU A 71 25.52 0.23 -11.00
C GLU A 71 26.23 0.93 -9.84
N ALA A 72 26.79 2.11 -10.12
CA ALA A 72 27.32 3.02 -9.11
C ALA A 72 26.52 4.31 -9.14
N LEU A 73 26.17 4.81 -7.98
CA LEU A 73 25.45 6.05 -7.76
C LEU A 73 26.28 6.98 -6.88
N PHE A 74 26.41 8.22 -7.32
CA PHE A 74 26.90 9.29 -6.47
C PHE A 74 25.93 10.47 -6.57
N SER A 75 25.49 10.99 -5.42
CA SER A 75 24.72 12.23 -5.40
C SER A 75 25.17 13.15 -4.27
N THR A 76 25.03 14.43 -4.49
CA THR A 76 25.20 15.46 -3.44
C THR A 76 24.06 16.45 -3.55
N ASN A 77 23.51 16.80 -2.41
CA ASN A 77 22.49 17.82 -2.25
C ASN A 77 22.96 18.81 -1.19
N SER A 78 22.94 20.10 -1.50
CA SER A 78 23.13 21.17 -0.54
C SER A 78 21.82 21.93 -0.41
N LEU A 79 21.36 22.13 0.80
CA LEU A 79 20.17 22.89 1.14
C LEU A 79 20.57 24.05 2.03
N GLN A 80 20.19 25.25 1.65
CA GLN A 80 20.33 26.46 2.46
C GLN A 80 18.94 27.01 2.73
N VAL A 81 18.62 27.19 3.97
CA VAL A 81 17.38 27.82 4.44
C VAL A 81 17.74 29.08 5.19
N GLY A 82 17.51 30.22 4.55
CA GLY A 82 17.67 31.52 5.16
C GLY A 82 16.40 31.90 5.92
N SER A 83 16.33 31.61 7.21
CA SER A 83 15.27 32.07 8.11
C SER A 83 15.86 33.11 9.06
N VAL A 84 15.08 34.14 9.35
CA VAL A 84 15.50 35.18 10.33
C VAL A 84 15.72 34.57 11.72
N THR A 85 14.99 33.51 12.03
CA THR A 85 15.01 32.86 13.35
C THR A 85 16.00 31.70 13.42
N PHE A 86 16.14 30.93 12.33
CA PHE A 86 16.94 29.70 12.30
C PHE A 86 17.54 29.46 10.91
N PRO A 87 18.69 30.09 10.58
CA PRO A 87 19.39 29.74 9.36
C PRO A 87 19.86 28.31 9.41
N GLN A 88 19.60 27.55 8.35
CA GLN A 88 19.99 26.14 8.26
C GLN A 88 20.82 25.91 7.01
N ASP A 89 21.98 25.33 7.18
CA ASP A 89 22.85 24.92 6.10
C ASP A 89 23.04 23.39 6.19
N GLY A 90 22.56 22.68 5.18
CA GLY A 90 22.62 21.23 5.16
C GLY A 90 23.28 20.71 3.90
N ARG A 91 24.16 19.74 4.04
CA ARG A 91 24.74 19.01 2.92
C ARG A 91 24.53 17.52 3.09
N GLN A 92 23.96 16.91 2.08
CA GLN A 92 23.70 15.49 2.01
C GLN A 92 24.53 14.89 0.88
N ARG A 93 25.24 13.81 1.14
CA ARG A 93 26.03 13.07 0.14
C ARG A 93 25.62 11.61 0.17
N THR A 94 25.31 11.08 -1.00
CA THR A 94 25.00 9.66 -1.15
C THR A 94 26.02 9.01 -2.06
N PHE A 95 26.56 7.89 -1.62
CA PHE A 95 27.35 6.99 -2.44
C PHE A 95 26.72 5.61 -2.36
N GLY A 96 26.41 5.03 -3.52
CA GLY A 96 25.79 3.72 -3.59
C GLY A 96 26.37 2.87 -4.71
N TYR A 97 26.28 1.56 -4.51
CA TYR A 97 26.51 0.61 -5.58
C TYR A 97 25.50 -0.53 -5.49
N LYS A 98 25.18 -1.07 -6.66
CA LYS A 98 24.31 -2.22 -6.83
C LYS A 98 24.99 -3.20 -7.78
N PHE A 99 24.97 -4.48 -7.44
CA PHE A 99 25.49 -5.56 -8.25
C PHE A 99 24.40 -6.62 -8.41
N GLY A 100 24.27 -7.16 -9.61
CA GLY A 100 23.39 -8.28 -9.92
C GLY A 100 24.12 -9.30 -10.79
N ALA A 101 23.88 -10.57 -10.53
CA ALA A 101 24.36 -11.67 -11.37
C ALA A 101 23.25 -12.71 -11.51
N SER A 102 23.12 -13.26 -12.70
CA SER A 102 22.19 -14.35 -12.97
C SER A 102 22.90 -15.47 -13.71
N LEU A 103 22.92 -16.64 -13.09
CA LEU A 103 23.47 -17.86 -13.66
C LEU A 103 22.34 -18.65 -14.32
N PHE A 104 22.55 -19.06 -15.56
CA PHE A 104 21.58 -19.76 -16.41
C PHE A 104 20.23 -19.03 -16.59
N PRO A 105 20.21 -17.72 -16.91
CA PRO A 105 18.99 -16.92 -16.90
C PRO A 105 17.90 -17.41 -17.87
N SER A 106 18.27 -18.15 -18.91
CA SER A 106 17.33 -18.73 -19.90
C SER A 106 17.08 -20.23 -19.69
N ARG A 107 17.59 -20.82 -18.61
CA ARG A 107 17.39 -22.23 -18.30
C ARG A 107 16.28 -22.40 -17.27
N PRO A 108 15.64 -23.56 -17.23
CA PRO A 108 14.60 -23.83 -16.22
C PRO A 108 15.12 -23.89 -14.77
N PHE A 109 16.41 -23.76 -14.56
CA PHE A 109 17.05 -23.65 -13.26
C PHE A 109 17.95 -22.40 -13.26
N ALA A 110 17.42 -21.28 -12.84
CA ALA A 110 18.12 -20.01 -12.79
C ALA A 110 18.50 -19.67 -11.35
N LEU A 111 19.70 -19.14 -11.16
CA LEU A 111 20.16 -18.58 -9.88
C LEU A 111 20.44 -17.10 -10.09
N SER A 112 19.91 -16.27 -9.22
CA SER A 112 20.17 -14.83 -9.20
C SER A 112 20.75 -14.40 -7.86
N VAL A 113 21.71 -13.48 -7.91
CA VAL A 113 22.29 -12.85 -6.73
C VAL A 113 22.25 -11.34 -6.95
N GLN A 114 21.81 -10.62 -5.94
CA GLN A 114 21.79 -9.15 -5.93
C GLN A 114 22.42 -8.66 -4.63
N ALA A 115 23.28 -7.67 -4.75
CA ALA A 115 23.84 -6.99 -3.61
C ALA A 115 23.81 -5.48 -3.84
N SER A 116 23.42 -4.72 -2.82
CA SER A 116 23.47 -3.26 -2.87
C SER A 116 23.99 -2.68 -1.58
N ARG A 117 24.61 -1.52 -1.68
CA ARG A 117 25.00 -0.72 -0.53
C ARG A 117 24.90 0.75 -0.85
N ASN A 118 24.24 1.49 0.04
CA ASN A 118 24.15 2.93 -0.01
C ASN A 118 24.69 3.53 1.29
N ILE A 119 25.45 4.59 1.16
CA ILE A 119 26.00 5.37 2.26
C ILE A 119 25.49 6.79 2.07
N LEU A 120 24.67 7.26 2.99
CA LEU A 120 24.14 8.61 3.04
C LEU A 120 24.86 9.33 4.20
N GLY A 121 25.56 10.39 3.89
CA GLY A 121 26.17 11.27 4.88
C GLY A 121 25.41 12.59 4.90
N GLU A 122 24.98 13.03 6.07
CA GLU A 122 24.35 14.33 6.32
C GLU A 122 25.26 15.17 7.21
N THR A 123 25.57 16.35 6.75
CA THR A 123 26.33 17.35 7.51
C THR A 123 25.56 18.67 7.47
N GLY A 124 25.42 19.35 8.59
CA GLY A 124 24.79 20.67 8.60
C GLY A 124 24.50 21.16 10.01
N ASP A 125 24.40 22.47 10.13
CA ASP A 125 23.98 23.14 11.34
C ASP A 125 22.44 23.20 11.34
N TYR A 126 21.82 22.21 11.95
CA TYR A 126 20.38 22.23 12.20
C TYR A 126 20.14 22.64 13.65
N PRO A 127 19.43 23.74 13.92
CA PRO A 127 18.98 24.01 15.27
C PRO A 127 18.03 22.90 15.69
N ALA A 128 18.30 22.32 16.81
CA ALA A 128 17.51 21.22 17.34
C ALA A 128 16.14 21.70 17.82
N SER A 129 15.17 21.76 16.92
CA SER A 129 13.80 21.51 17.32
C SER A 129 13.72 20.02 17.58
N GLY A 130 13.67 19.59 18.85
CA GLY A 130 13.68 18.19 19.23
C GLY A 130 12.81 17.33 18.32
N GLY A 131 13.35 16.25 17.76
CA GLY A 131 12.65 15.41 16.79
C GLY A 131 13.33 14.06 16.62
N ILE A 132 12.65 13.13 15.96
CA ILE A 132 13.20 11.82 15.63
C ILE A 132 13.79 11.91 14.21
N ARG A 133 15.11 11.77 14.07
CA ARG A 133 15.78 11.63 12.78
C ARG A 133 16.52 10.29 12.70
N GLY A 134 16.33 9.61 11.59
CA GLY A 134 16.95 8.29 11.40
C GLY A 134 16.61 7.27 12.49
N GLY A 135 15.49 7.44 13.20
CA GLY A 135 15.10 6.61 14.34
C GLY A 135 15.71 7.03 15.68
N ILE A 136 16.44 8.16 15.74
CA ILE A 136 17.11 8.66 16.94
C ILE A 136 16.38 9.91 17.44
N ALA A 137 16.01 9.91 18.73
CA ALA A 137 15.48 11.09 19.40
C ALA A 137 16.63 12.06 19.74
N VAL A 138 16.55 13.29 19.25
CA VAL A 138 17.54 14.34 19.53
C VAL A 138 16.93 15.33 20.51
N PRO A 139 17.61 15.61 21.64
CA PRO A 139 17.13 16.60 22.61
C PRO A 139 17.05 18.00 22.01
N PRO A 140 16.09 18.84 22.42
CA PRO A 140 16.01 20.23 22.00
C PRO A 140 17.25 21.03 22.48
N GLY A 141 17.83 21.83 21.57
CA GLY A 141 18.94 22.76 21.91
C GLY A 141 20.35 22.21 21.66
N GLU A 142 20.53 20.94 21.32
CA GLU A 142 21.83 20.42 20.94
C GLU A 142 22.05 20.50 19.42
N PRO A 143 23.24 20.93 18.93
CA PRO A 143 23.55 20.87 17.52
C PRO A 143 23.52 19.43 17.05
N LEU A 144 22.83 19.16 15.93
CA LEU A 144 22.75 17.81 15.37
C LEU A 144 24.13 17.37 14.90
N PRO A 145 24.64 16.23 15.40
CA PRO A 145 25.89 15.69 14.92
C PRO A 145 25.75 15.25 13.45
N ASN A 146 26.86 15.18 12.75
CA ASN A 146 26.92 14.62 11.41
C ASN A 146 26.43 13.17 11.41
N PHE A 147 25.33 12.90 10.71
CA PHE A 147 24.79 11.56 10.60
C PHE A 147 25.30 10.84 9.36
N GLN A 148 25.59 9.57 9.52
CA GLN A 148 25.86 8.67 8.42
C GLN A 148 24.89 7.49 8.49
N THR A 149 24.07 7.36 7.45
CA THR A 149 23.22 6.17 7.27
C THR A 149 23.84 5.24 6.24
N ARG A 150 24.03 4.01 6.61
CA ARG A 150 24.53 2.95 5.74
C ARG A 150 23.47 1.89 5.59
N THR A 151 23.01 1.67 4.37
CA THR A 151 22.08 0.57 4.04
C THR A 151 22.80 -0.45 3.18
N SER A 152 22.59 -1.72 3.44
CA SER A 152 23.09 -2.82 2.62
C SER A 152 22.02 -3.88 2.46
N ASP A 153 21.87 -4.41 1.26
CA ASP A 153 20.95 -5.49 0.92
C ASP A 153 21.71 -6.59 0.19
N LEU A 154 21.40 -7.84 0.54
CA LEU A 154 21.81 -9.03 -0.16
C LEU A 154 20.57 -9.87 -0.49
N GLY A 155 20.38 -10.20 -1.75
CA GLY A 155 19.31 -11.07 -2.22
C GLY A 155 19.88 -12.24 -3.01
N VAL A 156 19.35 -13.43 -2.77
CA VAL A 156 19.64 -14.64 -3.53
C VAL A 156 18.31 -15.26 -3.93
N GLY A 157 18.12 -15.53 -5.21
CA GLY A 157 16.93 -16.17 -5.76
C GLY A 157 17.32 -17.38 -6.59
N TRP A 158 16.65 -18.49 -6.38
CA TRP A 158 16.76 -19.69 -7.17
C TRP A 158 15.40 -20.13 -7.68
N HIS A 159 15.36 -20.53 -8.94
CA HIS A 159 14.15 -20.89 -9.64
C HIS A 159 14.35 -22.20 -10.40
N LEU A 160 13.44 -23.15 -10.23
CA LEU A 160 13.37 -24.41 -10.95
C LEU A 160 12.03 -24.53 -11.64
N GLY A 161 12.00 -24.56 -12.98
CA GLY A 161 10.78 -24.67 -13.79
C GLY A 161 10.91 -25.72 -14.89
N VAL A 162 11.29 -26.95 -14.52
CA VAL A 162 11.40 -28.08 -15.45
C VAL A 162 10.02 -28.68 -15.72
N GLN A 163 9.68 -28.88 -16.99
CA GLN A 163 8.41 -29.51 -17.36
C GLN A 163 8.26 -30.90 -16.72
N GLY A 164 7.14 -31.16 -16.07
CA GLY A 164 6.87 -32.41 -15.36
C GLY A 164 7.37 -32.48 -13.92
N LEU A 165 8.17 -31.52 -13.47
CA LEU A 165 8.58 -31.36 -12.09
C LEU A 165 7.84 -30.18 -11.42
N PRO A 166 7.78 -30.13 -10.09
CA PRO A 166 7.28 -28.98 -9.40
C PRO A 166 8.10 -27.72 -9.76
N HIS A 167 7.38 -26.64 -9.99
CA HIS A 167 7.99 -25.33 -10.10
C HIS A 167 8.40 -24.86 -8.71
N VAL A 168 9.69 -24.71 -8.47
CA VAL A 168 10.23 -24.32 -7.16
C VAL A 168 10.90 -22.97 -7.27
N GLU A 169 10.58 -22.09 -6.33
CA GLU A 169 11.20 -20.80 -6.18
C GLU A 169 11.69 -20.64 -4.72
N VAL A 170 12.94 -20.26 -4.57
CA VAL A 170 13.54 -19.96 -3.27
C VAL A 170 14.14 -18.59 -3.35
N GLY A 171 13.77 -17.71 -2.44
CA GLY A 171 14.35 -16.40 -2.30
C GLY A 171 14.78 -16.12 -0.87
N TYR A 172 15.95 -15.54 -0.74
CA TYR A 172 16.49 -15.05 0.53
C TYR A 172 16.91 -13.60 0.35
N ARG A 173 16.50 -12.75 1.28
CA ARG A 173 16.91 -11.35 1.34
C ARG A 173 17.36 -11.01 2.75
N LYS A 174 18.46 -10.28 2.85
CA LYS A 174 18.97 -9.73 4.10
C LYS A 174 19.28 -8.26 3.89
N GLY A 175 18.60 -7.41 4.66
CA GLY A 175 18.80 -5.98 4.73
C GLY A 175 19.44 -5.56 6.06
N GLN A 176 20.23 -4.52 6.02
CA GLN A 176 20.81 -3.88 7.19
C GLN A 176 20.85 -2.38 6.96
N SER A 177 20.36 -1.62 7.92
CA SER A 177 20.49 -0.17 7.98
C SER A 177 21.15 0.23 9.28
N VAL A 178 22.24 0.99 9.18
CA VAL A 178 23.02 1.47 10.33
C VAL A 178 23.07 2.98 10.25
N VAL A 179 22.64 3.65 11.30
CA VAL A 179 22.74 5.10 11.47
C VAL A 179 23.74 5.41 12.57
N THR A 180 24.73 6.24 12.25
CA THR A 180 25.75 6.67 13.20
C THR A 180 25.86 8.18 13.18
N GLY A 181 25.97 8.82 14.34
CA GLY A 181 26.12 10.27 14.43
C GLY A 181 26.45 10.70 15.85
N GLY A 182 27.70 11.13 16.10
CA GLY A 182 28.19 11.45 17.44
C GLY A 182 28.01 10.28 18.41
N PRO A 183 27.33 10.46 19.54
CA PRO A 183 27.06 9.39 20.51
C PRO A 183 25.92 8.46 20.06
N TYR A 184 25.24 8.76 18.96
CA TYR A 184 24.05 8.04 18.51
C TYR A 184 24.41 6.89 17.57
N TYR A 185 23.84 5.74 17.86
CA TYR A 185 23.93 4.55 17.04
C TYR A 185 22.56 3.88 16.94
N ALA A 186 22.09 3.62 15.74
CA ALA A 186 20.88 2.83 15.51
C ALA A 186 21.15 1.80 14.42
N GLU A 187 20.76 0.57 14.67
CA GLU A 187 20.88 -0.52 13.70
C GLU A 187 19.54 -1.23 13.55
N GLN A 188 19.15 -1.41 12.31
CA GLN A 188 17.96 -2.13 11.91
C GLN A 188 18.39 -3.28 11.00
N ARG A 189 17.85 -4.46 11.22
CA ARG A 189 18.05 -5.65 10.38
C ARG A 189 16.71 -6.20 9.94
N ASP A 190 16.63 -6.56 8.69
CA ASP A 190 15.52 -7.29 8.10
C ASP A 190 16.03 -8.51 7.36
N GLU A 191 15.36 -9.64 7.56
CA GLU A 191 15.62 -10.88 6.84
C GLU A 191 14.30 -11.44 6.33
N ASP A 192 14.28 -11.87 5.09
CA ASP A 192 13.15 -12.52 4.45
C ASP A 192 13.62 -13.78 3.73
N LEU A 193 13.00 -14.89 4.03
CA LEU A 193 13.17 -16.17 3.35
C LEU A 193 11.81 -16.61 2.84
N HIS A 194 11.69 -16.83 1.54
CA HIS A 194 10.51 -17.43 0.96
C HIS A 194 10.86 -18.67 0.13
N VAL A 195 10.03 -19.66 0.24
CA VAL A 195 10.09 -20.88 -0.55
C VAL A 195 8.71 -21.15 -1.09
N SER A 196 8.59 -21.32 -2.37
CA SER A 196 7.34 -21.79 -2.99
C SER A 196 7.61 -22.98 -3.90
N ALA A 197 6.73 -23.97 -3.83
CA ALA A 197 6.74 -25.11 -4.74
C ALA A 197 5.32 -25.30 -5.28
N THR A 198 5.17 -25.26 -6.58
CA THR A 198 3.87 -25.45 -7.24
C THR A 198 4.00 -26.58 -8.25
N GLN A 199 3.10 -27.55 -8.15
CA GLN A 199 2.96 -28.61 -9.13
C GLN A 199 1.55 -28.54 -9.72
N ASP A 200 1.48 -28.42 -11.02
CA ASP A 200 0.23 -28.36 -11.77
C ASP A 200 0.15 -29.55 -12.72
N THR A 201 -0.91 -30.32 -12.59
CA THR A 201 -1.23 -31.44 -13.46
C THR A 201 -2.58 -31.18 -14.13
N THR A 202 -3.01 -32.06 -15.03
CA THR A 202 -4.32 -31.93 -15.68
C THR A 202 -5.50 -31.92 -14.71
N HIS A 203 -5.35 -32.52 -13.53
CA HIS A 203 -6.44 -32.70 -12.57
C HIS A 203 -6.15 -32.14 -11.18
N THR A 204 -4.88 -31.89 -10.86
CA THR A 204 -4.49 -31.43 -9.50
C THR A 204 -3.52 -30.29 -9.56
N LYS A 205 -3.68 -29.37 -8.63
CA LYS A 205 -2.72 -28.30 -8.35
C LYS A 205 -2.31 -28.37 -6.89
N GLN A 206 -1.03 -28.41 -6.64
CA GLN A 206 -0.45 -28.40 -5.30
C GLN A 206 0.45 -27.20 -5.17
N THR A 207 0.34 -26.48 -4.07
CA THR A 207 1.17 -25.32 -3.79
C THR A 207 1.62 -25.38 -2.34
N LEU A 208 2.91 -25.39 -2.14
CA LEU A 208 3.54 -25.23 -0.83
C LEU A 208 4.18 -23.85 -0.79
N ARG A 209 3.93 -23.10 0.27
CA ARG A 209 4.55 -21.80 0.51
C ARG A 209 5.10 -21.76 1.93
N TYR A 210 6.31 -21.30 2.06
CA TYR A 210 6.92 -21.01 3.34
C TYR A 210 7.53 -19.63 3.26
N GLN A 211 7.19 -18.78 4.22
CA GLN A 211 7.77 -17.46 4.36
C GLN A 211 8.21 -17.25 5.81
N LYS A 212 9.42 -16.72 5.98
CA LYS A 212 9.91 -16.30 7.28
C LYS A 212 10.49 -14.91 7.14
N THR A 213 9.95 -13.97 7.89
CA THR A 213 10.45 -12.59 7.96
C THR A 213 10.87 -12.29 9.39
N SER A 214 11.97 -11.61 9.55
CA SER A 214 12.40 -11.07 10.83
C SER A 214 12.79 -9.61 10.66
N TYR A 215 12.39 -8.79 11.62
CA TYR A 215 12.73 -7.40 11.71
C TYR A 215 13.24 -7.13 13.14
N GLN A 216 14.42 -6.57 13.25
CA GLN A 216 15.06 -6.25 14.52
C GLN A 216 15.53 -4.80 14.52
N ASN A 217 15.20 -4.08 15.58
CA ASN A 217 15.77 -2.77 15.87
C ASN A 217 16.69 -2.90 17.09
N LEU A 218 17.99 -2.81 16.87
CA LEU A 218 19.01 -3.03 17.91
C LEU A 218 19.31 -1.76 18.72
N PHE A 219 18.78 -0.62 18.32
CA PHE A 219 19.04 0.64 19.04
C PHE A 219 18.40 0.69 20.43
N SER A 220 17.16 0.18 20.53
CA SER A 220 16.39 0.31 21.75
C SER A 220 15.99 -1.05 22.37
N ASN A 221 16.37 -2.18 21.77
CA ASN A 221 15.69 -3.46 21.97
C ASN A 221 14.16 -3.35 21.89
N ALA A 222 13.69 -2.21 21.40
CA ALA A 222 12.32 -1.76 21.51
C ALA A 222 11.39 -2.51 20.58
N PHE A 223 11.94 -3.17 19.56
CA PHE A 223 11.12 -3.83 18.57
C PHE A 223 11.85 -5.00 17.91
N ASP A 224 11.41 -6.23 18.22
CA ASP A 224 11.77 -7.44 17.48
C ASP A 224 10.47 -8.09 17.01
N GLN A 225 10.31 -8.23 15.70
CA GLN A 225 9.16 -8.89 15.10
C GLN A 225 9.63 -10.03 14.22
N ARG A 226 9.04 -11.20 14.42
CA ARG A 226 9.28 -12.38 13.60
C ARG A 226 7.97 -12.97 13.15
N LEU A 227 7.87 -13.23 11.87
CA LEU A 227 6.72 -13.89 11.26
C LEU A 227 7.21 -15.16 10.56
N SER A 228 6.55 -16.27 10.79
CA SER A 228 6.74 -17.51 10.04
C SER A 228 5.38 -17.99 9.56
N ASP A 229 5.23 -18.22 8.28
CA ASP A 229 4.00 -18.69 7.64
C ASP A 229 4.32 -19.91 6.77
N LEU A 230 3.66 -21.03 7.06
CA LEU A 230 3.71 -22.23 6.27
C LEU A 230 2.31 -22.53 5.78
N ASP A 231 2.12 -22.64 4.49
CA ASP A 231 0.85 -22.84 3.83
C ASP A 231 0.97 -23.91 2.76
N TYR A 232 0.10 -24.90 2.80
CA TYR A 232 -0.02 -25.92 1.79
C TYR A 232 -1.45 -25.94 1.26
N GLU A 233 -1.60 -25.84 -0.04
CA GLU A 233 -2.87 -25.89 -0.75
C GLU A 233 -2.84 -27.05 -1.74
N PHE A 234 -3.84 -27.90 -1.65
CA PHE A 234 -4.15 -28.93 -2.62
C PHE A 234 -5.49 -28.64 -3.26
N ALA A 235 -5.55 -28.52 -4.57
CA ALA A 235 -6.77 -28.36 -5.33
C ALA A 235 -6.87 -29.49 -6.36
N ALA A 236 -8.06 -30.08 -6.48
CA ALA A 236 -8.33 -31.16 -7.43
C ALA A 236 -9.59 -30.85 -8.24
N THR A 237 -9.50 -31.07 -9.54
CA THR A 237 -10.67 -31.13 -10.43
C THR A 237 -11.18 -32.57 -10.46
N LEU A 238 -12.26 -32.82 -9.70
CA LEU A 238 -12.83 -34.15 -9.54
C LEU A 238 -13.55 -34.63 -10.82
N SER A 239 -14.11 -33.66 -11.54
CA SER A 239 -14.79 -33.86 -12.81
C SER A 239 -14.94 -32.53 -13.54
N SER A 240 -15.49 -32.50 -14.74
CA SER A 240 -15.87 -31.26 -15.42
C SER A 240 -16.86 -30.39 -14.61
N ARG A 241 -17.49 -30.99 -13.58
CA ARG A 241 -18.51 -30.34 -12.74
C ARG A 241 -18.13 -30.21 -11.28
N GLY A 242 -16.95 -30.66 -10.87
CA GLY A 242 -16.58 -30.69 -9.46
C GLY A 242 -15.14 -30.31 -9.22
N ARG A 243 -14.92 -29.45 -8.21
CA ARG A 243 -13.61 -29.05 -7.69
C ARG A 243 -13.59 -29.22 -6.19
N ALA A 244 -12.46 -29.64 -5.67
CA ALA A 244 -12.22 -29.69 -4.25
C ALA A 244 -10.87 -29.07 -3.95
N SER A 245 -10.76 -28.35 -2.85
CA SER A 245 -9.49 -27.84 -2.36
C SER A 245 -9.38 -28.01 -0.86
N VAL A 246 -8.16 -28.25 -0.40
CA VAL A 246 -7.81 -28.27 1.02
C VAL A 246 -6.59 -27.40 1.19
N ARG A 247 -6.67 -26.47 2.12
CA ARG A 247 -5.58 -25.59 2.52
C ARG A 247 -5.29 -25.79 3.99
N VAL A 248 -4.03 -26.06 4.30
CA VAL A 248 -3.54 -26.28 5.67
C VAL A 248 -2.40 -25.32 5.89
N GLY A 249 -2.44 -24.59 6.98
CA GLY A 249 -1.37 -23.64 7.26
C GLY A 249 -1.12 -23.43 8.74
N ARG A 250 0.07 -22.91 9.01
CA ARG A 250 0.45 -22.47 10.35
C ARG A 250 1.20 -21.14 10.22
N ARG A 251 0.71 -20.15 10.95
CA ARG A 251 1.34 -18.84 11.08
C ARG A 251 1.77 -18.62 12.52
N THR A 252 3.00 -18.24 12.72
CA THR A 252 3.52 -17.81 14.03
C THR A 252 4.02 -16.39 13.89
N SER A 253 3.56 -15.51 14.75
CA SER A 253 4.08 -14.15 14.88
C SER A 253 4.58 -13.93 16.28
N PHE A 254 5.76 -13.39 16.40
CA PHE A 254 6.38 -12.97 17.63
C PHE A 254 6.61 -11.47 17.55
N SER A 255 6.24 -10.74 18.59
CA SER A 255 6.54 -9.32 18.71
C SER A 255 7.02 -9.03 20.13
N LEU A 256 8.13 -8.33 20.23
CA LEU A 256 8.67 -7.78 21.45
C LEU A 256 8.60 -6.26 21.34
N PHE A 257 7.88 -5.62 22.25
CA PHE A 257 7.84 -4.18 22.40
C PHE A 257 8.51 -3.82 23.72
N ASP A 258 9.69 -3.25 23.65
CA ASP A 258 10.30 -2.59 24.80
C ASP A 258 9.96 -1.09 24.67
N ARG A 259 9.19 -0.56 25.60
CA ARG A 259 8.95 0.88 25.64
C ARG A 259 10.26 1.56 26.00
N PRO A 260 10.81 2.46 25.15
CA PRO A 260 11.97 3.23 25.56
C PRO A 260 11.60 4.03 26.82
N SER A 261 12.41 3.93 27.83
CA SER A 261 12.34 4.70 29.07
C SER A 261 12.67 6.19 28.84
N THR A 262 12.17 6.80 27.78
CA THR A 262 12.34 8.24 27.48
C THR A 262 11.25 9.10 28.10
N GLN A 263 10.45 8.60 29.02
CA GLN A 263 9.84 9.49 30.00
C GLN A 263 10.84 9.69 31.14
N ILE A 264 11.68 10.68 30.96
CA ILE A 264 12.26 11.40 32.07
C ILE A 264 11.07 11.93 32.84
N ASP A 265 10.99 11.44 34.04
CA ASP A 265 10.30 12.01 35.13
C ASP A 265 8.97 11.61 35.55
N VAL A 266 9.09 11.54 36.71
CA VAL A 266 8.32 11.95 37.89
C VAL A 266 7.56 10.77 38.46
N VAL A 267 8.24 10.24 39.46
CA VAL A 267 7.62 9.59 40.62
C VAL A 267 6.72 8.37 40.31
N ASP A 268 7.20 7.19 40.72
CA ASP A 268 6.44 5.94 40.76
C ASP A 268 6.06 5.29 39.41
N SER A 269 6.98 5.19 38.50
CA SER A 269 6.78 4.21 37.42
C SER A 269 7.21 2.82 37.90
N ALA A 270 6.25 2.04 38.34
CA ALA A 270 6.44 0.59 38.42
C ALA A 270 7.03 0.14 37.05
N TYR A 271 8.19 -0.49 37.06
CA TYR A 271 8.80 -1.13 35.91
C TYR A 271 7.75 -1.98 35.20
N GLN A 272 7.28 -1.53 34.05
CA GLN A 272 6.44 -2.34 33.20
C GLN A 272 7.37 -3.25 32.38
N PRO A 273 7.32 -4.56 32.60
CA PRO A 273 8.14 -5.49 31.85
C PRO A 273 7.83 -5.35 30.34
N PRO A 274 8.83 -5.58 29.48
CA PRO A 274 8.63 -5.54 28.03
C PRO A 274 7.46 -6.46 27.64
N SER A 275 6.53 -5.96 26.85
CA SER A 275 5.39 -6.75 26.42
C SER A 275 5.84 -7.73 25.33
N ARG A 276 5.93 -9.00 25.70
CA ARG A 276 6.21 -10.10 24.79
C ARG A 276 4.90 -10.71 24.30
N GLY A 277 4.62 -10.59 23.00
CA GLY A 277 3.48 -11.21 22.37
C GLY A 277 3.90 -12.32 21.40
N GLU A 278 3.44 -13.53 21.64
CA GLU A 278 3.56 -14.63 20.67
C GLU A 278 2.14 -15.09 20.30
N VAL A 279 1.88 -15.13 18.99
CA VAL A 279 0.62 -15.60 18.44
C VAL A 279 0.92 -16.72 17.45
N SER A 280 0.38 -17.89 17.69
CA SER A 280 0.42 -19.02 16.77
C SER A 280 -0.99 -19.32 16.28
N THR A 281 -1.18 -19.38 14.97
CA THR A 281 -2.44 -19.73 14.33
C THR A 281 -2.21 -20.95 13.44
N ALA A 282 -2.96 -22.02 13.68
CA ALA A 282 -3.02 -23.16 12.78
C ALA A 282 -4.43 -23.26 12.18
N TYR A 283 -4.53 -23.50 10.90
CA TYR A 283 -5.82 -23.58 10.21
C TYR A 283 -5.88 -24.67 9.17
N VAL A 284 -7.09 -25.17 8.96
CA VAL A 284 -7.46 -26.07 7.87
C VAL A 284 -8.71 -25.52 7.22
N VAL A 285 -8.65 -25.22 5.94
CA VAL A 285 -9.81 -24.79 5.15
C VAL A 285 -10.02 -25.82 4.05
N SER A 286 -11.21 -26.36 3.93
CA SER A 286 -11.60 -27.25 2.83
C SER A 286 -12.78 -26.63 2.11
N THR A 287 -12.73 -26.67 0.77
CA THR A 287 -13.81 -26.17 -0.08
C THR A 287 -14.13 -27.21 -1.13
N VAL A 288 -15.40 -27.50 -1.31
CA VAL A 288 -15.91 -28.34 -2.36
C VAL A 288 -16.94 -27.56 -3.16
N ALA A 289 -16.69 -27.36 -4.43
CA ALA A 289 -17.65 -26.78 -5.37
C ALA A 289 -18.08 -27.83 -6.36
N TYR A 290 -19.40 -28.02 -6.48
CA TYR A 290 -20.00 -29.06 -7.33
C TYR A 290 -21.19 -28.50 -8.11
N GLN A 291 -21.22 -28.74 -9.39
CA GLN A 291 -22.29 -28.34 -10.30
C GLN A 291 -22.99 -29.57 -10.90
N PRO A 292 -23.92 -30.21 -10.17
CA PRO A 292 -24.57 -31.43 -10.64
C PRO A 292 -25.38 -31.25 -11.94
N ALA A 293 -25.90 -30.06 -12.14
CA ALA A 293 -26.60 -29.66 -13.35
C ALA A 293 -26.14 -28.27 -13.80
N ALA A 294 -26.37 -27.93 -15.07
CA ALA A 294 -26.00 -26.64 -15.62
C ALA A 294 -26.58 -25.44 -14.85
N ARG A 295 -27.68 -25.66 -14.13
CA ARG A 295 -28.42 -24.63 -13.39
C ARG A 295 -28.26 -24.75 -11.88
N LEU A 296 -27.56 -25.75 -11.36
CA LEU A 296 -27.42 -25.97 -9.92
C LEU A 296 -25.95 -25.98 -9.54
N ALA A 297 -25.56 -25.08 -8.66
CA ALA A 297 -24.23 -25.01 -8.07
C ALA A 297 -24.33 -25.16 -6.55
N ILE A 298 -23.44 -25.97 -6.00
CA ILE A 298 -23.32 -26.22 -4.56
C ILE A 298 -21.88 -25.94 -4.18
N GLU A 299 -21.68 -25.11 -3.15
CA GLU A 299 -20.38 -24.86 -2.57
C GLU A 299 -20.43 -25.13 -1.07
N MET A 300 -19.48 -25.90 -0.58
CA MET A 300 -19.34 -26.21 0.83
C MET A 300 -17.95 -25.82 1.27
N THR A 301 -17.87 -25.13 2.39
CA THR A 301 -16.60 -24.75 3.01
C THR A 301 -16.59 -25.17 4.46
N ALA A 302 -15.52 -25.81 4.88
CA ALA A 302 -15.26 -26.10 6.29
C ALA A 302 -13.93 -25.45 6.69
N ASN A 303 -13.94 -24.73 7.78
CA ASN A 303 -12.78 -24.08 8.36
C ASN A 303 -12.61 -24.51 9.82
N VAL A 304 -11.41 -24.91 10.17
CA VAL A 304 -10.99 -25.15 11.56
C VAL A 304 -9.74 -24.31 11.79
N ASP A 305 -9.81 -23.40 12.72
CA ASP A 305 -8.67 -22.58 13.11
C ASP A 305 -8.44 -22.65 14.62
N ARG A 306 -7.18 -22.59 14.97
CA ARG A 306 -6.71 -22.54 16.36
C ARG A 306 -5.69 -21.43 16.48
N GLN A 307 -5.98 -20.49 17.32
CA GLN A 307 -5.10 -19.39 17.65
C GLN A 307 -4.66 -19.51 19.12
N GLU A 308 -3.39 -19.46 19.34
CA GLU A 308 -2.78 -19.45 20.67
C GLU A 308 -1.98 -18.17 20.86
N THR A 309 -2.23 -17.50 21.97
CA THR A 309 -1.40 -16.40 22.50
C THR A 309 -0.85 -16.83 23.84
N ASN A 310 0.03 -16.04 24.44
CA ASN A 310 0.60 -16.35 25.76
C ASN A 310 -0.45 -16.57 26.87
N GLN A 311 -1.65 -16.03 26.69
CA GLN A 311 -2.69 -16.02 27.76
C GLN A 311 -4.03 -16.57 27.31
N VAL A 312 -4.27 -16.62 25.99
CA VAL A 312 -5.58 -16.95 25.43
C VAL A 312 -5.41 -17.96 24.31
N ARG A 313 -6.21 -19.02 24.39
CA ARG A 313 -6.36 -19.96 23.29
C ARG A 313 -7.77 -19.83 22.72
N THR A 314 -7.86 -19.69 21.42
CA THR A 314 -9.12 -19.68 20.68
C THR A 314 -9.14 -20.83 19.69
N ASP A 315 -10.14 -21.68 19.78
CA ASP A 315 -10.44 -22.74 18.80
C ASP A 315 -11.73 -22.35 18.09
N ALA A 316 -11.75 -22.29 16.77
CA ALA A 316 -12.95 -22.02 16.00
C ALA A 316 -13.16 -23.11 14.93
N ARG A 317 -14.39 -23.50 14.75
CA ARG A 317 -14.83 -24.45 13.72
C ARG A 317 -16.02 -23.83 13.02
N LEU A 318 -15.95 -23.74 11.72
CA LEU A 318 -16.99 -23.14 10.90
C LEU A 318 -17.27 -24.06 9.71
N ALA A 319 -18.52 -24.37 9.47
CA ALA A 319 -18.94 -25.02 8.24
C ALA A 319 -20.02 -24.17 7.56
N SER A 320 -19.91 -23.98 6.28
CA SER A 320 -20.90 -23.28 5.47
C SER A 320 -21.24 -24.09 4.22
N ALA A 321 -22.47 -23.98 3.81
CA ALA A 321 -22.95 -24.53 2.55
C ALA A 321 -23.75 -23.46 1.82
N THR A 322 -23.48 -23.28 0.54
CA THR A 322 -24.21 -22.38 -0.34
C THR A 322 -24.77 -23.18 -1.52
N LEU A 323 -26.03 -23.01 -1.82
CA LEU A 323 -26.73 -23.60 -2.95
C LEU A 323 -27.24 -22.47 -3.82
N ARG A 324 -26.96 -22.53 -5.10
CA ARG A 324 -27.49 -21.60 -6.10
C ARG A 324 -28.19 -22.38 -7.20
N TYR A 325 -29.41 -21.97 -7.48
CA TYR A 325 -30.23 -22.54 -8.54
C TYR A 325 -30.69 -21.46 -9.53
N ASP A 326 -30.24 -21.58 -10.78
CA ASP A 326 -30.69 -20.73 -11.88
C ASP A 326 -32.00 -21.25 -12.45
N VAL A 327 -33.12 -20.64 -12.06
CA VAL A 327 -34.47 -21.09 -12.42
C VAL A 327 -34.72 -20.91 -13.91
N PHE A 328 -34.43 -19.71 -14.40
CA PHE A 328 -34.47 -19.35 -15.83
C PHE A 328 -33.41 -18.26 -16.11
N ARG A 329 -33.31 -17.89 -17.37
CA ARG A 329 -32.30 -16.91 -17.78
C ARG A 329 -32.43 -15.60 -16.98
N GLY A 330 -31.42 -15.31 -16.19
CA GLY A 330 -31.35 -14.10 -15.37
C GLY A 330 -32.00 -14.19 -13.99
N PHE A 331 -32.74 -15.27 -13.66
CA PHE A 331 -33.32 -15.44 -12.33
C PHE A 331 -32.68 -16.61 -11.59
N SER A 332 -32.15 -16.34 -10.40
CA SER A 332 -31.53 -17.32 -9.53
C SER A 332 -32.06 -17.24 -8.11
N ILE A 333 -32.07 -18.37 -7.45
CA ILE A 333 -32.34 -18.51 -6.02
C ILE A 333 -31.08 -19.00 -5.37
N ASP A 334 -30.68 -18.39 -4.29
CA ASP A 334 -29.55 -18.81 -3.48
C ASP A 334 -30.00 -19.07 -2.04
N ALA A 335 -29.41 -20.09 -1.45
CA ALA A 335 -29.60 -20.40 -0.04
C ALA A 335 -28.22 -20.73 0.55
N SER A 336 -27.93 -20.22 1.73
CA SER A 336 -26.71 -20.57 2.45
C SER A 336 -26.98 -20.80 3.92
N GLY A 337 -26.21 -21.70 4.49
CA GLY A 337 -26.23 -21.97 5.92
C GLY A 337 -24.81 -22.02 6.47
N THR A 338 -24.64 -21.50 7.65
CA THR A 338 -23.38 -21.49 8.40
C THR A 338 -23.61 -21.99 9.80
N VAL A 339 -22.78 -22.93 10.22
CA VAL A 339 -22.76 -23.45 11.60
C VAL A 339 -21.34 -23.32 12.12
N GLY A 340 -21.19 -22.73 13.28
CA GLY A 340 -19.89 -22.51 13.89
C GLY A 340 -19.88 -22.73 15.37
N ASP A 341 -18.73 -23.12 15.88
CA ASP A 341 -18.38 -23.21 17.29
C ASP A 341 -17.07 -22.46 17.51
N ARG A 342 -17.07 -21.49 18.42
CA ARG A 342 -15.87 -20.76 18.81
C ARG A 342 -15.68 -20.87 20.32
N GLY A 343 -14.62 -21.55 20.73
CA GLY A 343 -14.17 -21.65 22.10
C GLY A 343 -13.02 -20.69 22.38
N GLN A 344 -13.09 -19.95 23.46
CA GLN A 344 -12.00 -19.11 23.96
C GLN A 344 -11.65 -19.53 25.37
N ALA A 345 -10.43 -19.98 25.57
CA ALA A 345 -9.89 -20.31 26.90
C ALA A 345 -9.01 -19.14 27.36
N ILE A 346 -9.41 -18.53 28.49
CA ILE A 346 -8.65 -17.47 29.16
C ILE A 346 -8.31 -18.02 30.56
N TYR A 347 -7.02 -18.28 30.78
CA TYR A 347 -6.56 -19.02 31.98
C TYR A 347 -7.31 -20.36 32.13
N ASN A 348 -8.11 -20.55 33.17
CA ASN A 348 -8.86 -21.78 33.43
C ASN A 348 -10.32 -21.72 32.99
N ASN A 349 -10.78 -20.61 32.45
CA ASN A 349 -12.15 -20.44 32.00
C ASN A 349 -12.27 -20.66 30.50
N VAL A 350 -13.17 -21.56 30.08
CA VAL A 350 -13.49 -21.81 28.71
C VAL A 350 -14.86 -21.24 28.37
N ILE A 351 -14.87 -20.25 27.50
CA ILE A 351 -16.07 -19.61 26.98
C ILE A 351 -16.35 -20.19 25.60
N ARG A 352 -17.55 -20.75 25.39
CA ARG A 352 -17.94 -21.25 24.06
C ARG A 352 -19.15 -20.49 23.52
N VAL A 353 -19.07 -20.12 22.24
CA VAL A 353 -20.14 -19.47 21.49
C VAL A 353 -20.48 -20.31 20.29
N PHE A 354 -21.71 -20.74 20.20
CA PHE A 354 -22.23 -21.44 19.02
C PHE A 354 -22.98 -20.44 18.15
N THR A 355 -22.73 -20.51 16.84
CA THR A 355 -23.38 -19.67 15.84
C THR A 355 -24.05 -20.55 14.80
N ARG A 356 -25.30 -20.26 14.50
CA ARG A 356 -26.05 -20.91 13.42
C ARG A 356 -26.76 -19.83 12.63
N ASN A 357 -26.43 -19.71 11.38
CA ASN A 357 -27.04 -18.72 10.49
C ASN A 357 -27.51 -19.41 9.23
N GLY A 358 -28.72 -19.07 8.79
CA GLY A 358 -29.24 -19.46 7.50
C GLY A 358 -29.73 -18.24 6.77
N GLN A 359 -29.47 -18.15 5.48
CA GLN A 359 -29.99 -17.10 4.63
C GLN A 359 -30.48 -17.67 3.30
N ALA A 360 -31.51 -17.06 2.77
CA ALA A 360 -32.04 -17.34 1.45
C ALA A 360 -32.15 -16.05 0.67
N GLY A 361 -31.91 -16.11 -0.61
CA GLY A 361 -31.95 -14.96 -1.49
C GLY A 361 -32.53 -15.28 -2.85
N VAL A 362 -32.96 -14.23 -3.49
CA VAL A 362 -33.38 -14.24 -4.90
C VAL A 362 -32.62 -13.14 -5.62
N ALA A 363 -32.17 -13.46 -6.83
CA ALA A 363 -31.53 -12.49 -7.68
C ALA A 363 -32.12 -12.55 -9.09
N TYR A 364 -32.34 -11.39 -9.65
CA TYR A 364 -32.79 -11.23 -11.01
C TYR A 364 -31.85 -10.30 -11.76
N HIS A 365 -31.42 -10.72 -12.93
CA HIS A 365 -30.59 -9.95 -13.84
C HIS A 365 -31.25 -9.98 -15.24
N ALA A 366 -31.46 -8.82 -15.80
CA ALA A 366 -32.02 -8.69 -17.14
C ALA A 366 -31.23 -7.68 -17.97
N ARG A 367 -31.03 -8.03 -19.21
CA ARG A 367 -30.45 -7.14 -20.21
C ARG A 367 -31.41 -6.98 -21.38
N VAL A 368 -31.82 -5.74 -21.62
CA VAL A 368 -32.73 -5.39 -22.71
C VAL A 368 -32.07 -4.29 -23.54
N GLY A 369 -31.50 -4.69 -24.66
CA GLY A 369 -30.79 -3.76 -25.53
C GLY A 369 -29.58 -3.11 -24.83
N TRP A 370 -29.69 -1.80 -24.60
CA TRP A 370 -28.67 -0.97 -23.95
C TRP A 370 -28.85 -0.85 -22.43
N LEU A 371 -29.92 -1.41 -21.88
CA LEU A 371 -30.21 -1.47 -20.45
C LEU A 371 -29.77 -2.81 -19.87
N ASP A 372 -29.07 -2.74 -18.74
CA ASP A 372 -28.66 -3.88 -17.93
C ASP A 372 -29.05 -3.60 -16.48
N GLY A 373 -29.81 -4.49 -15.88
CA GLY A 373 -30.35 -4.31 -14.55
C GLY A 373 -30.26 -5.58 -13.71
N SER A 374 -29.94 -5.42 -12.44
CA SER A 374 -29.95 -6.51 -11.47
C SER A 374 -30.60 -6.08 -10.17
N VAL A 375 -31.33 -7.01 -9.57
CA VAL A 375 -31.90 -6.87 -8.23
C VAL A 375 -31.59 -8.14 -7.46
N ARG A 376 -31.13 -8.00 -6.26
CA ARG A 376 -30.88 -9.10 -5.33
C ARG A 376 -31.52 -8.79 -4.00
N TYR A 377 -32.19 -9.75 -3.43
CA TYR A 377 -32.73 -9.68 -2.08
C TYR A 377 -32.32 -10.94 -1.31
N THR A 378 -31.85 -10.76 -0.08
CA THR A 378 -31.49 -11.84 0.82
C THR A 378 -32.11 -11.60 2.19
N ALA A 379 -32.60 -12.66 2.81
CA ALA A 379 -33.09 -12.64 4.17
C ALA A 379 -32.43 -13.78 4.96
N GLY A 380 -32.07 -13.51 6.18
CA GLY A 380 -31.37 -14.45 7.03
C GLY A 380 -31.91 -14.50 8.45
N LEU A 381 -31.82 -15.66 9.05
CA LEU A 381 -32.10 -15.92 10.46
C LEU A 381 -30.87 -16.55 11.09
N GLY A 382 -30.54 -16.13 12.29
CA GLY A 382 -29.41 -16.67 13.03
C GLY A 382 -29.76 -16.91 14.49
N ALA A 383 -28.99 -17.77 15.12
CA ALA A 383 -29.01 -17.99 16.54
C ALA A 383 -27.58 -18.04 17.07
N ASN A 384 -27.29 -17.24 18.08
CA ASN A 384 -26.01 -17.18 18.76
C ASN A 384 -26.23 -17.58 20.22
N THR A 385 -25.33 -18.37 20.77
CA THR A 385 -25.35 -18.70 22.20
C THR A 385 -24.33 -17.84 22.91
N THR A 386 -24.75 -17.07 23.91
CA THR A 386 -23.83 -16.28 24.73
C THR A 386 -22.96 -17.16 25.62
N PRO A 387 -21.88 -16.62 26.21
CA PRO A 387 -21.06 -17.33 27.18
C PRO A 387 -21.82 -17.83 28.39
N GLU A 388 -22.88 -17.12 28.78
CA GLU A 388 -23.75 -17.51 29.90
C GLU A 388 -24.82 -18.54 29.49
N GLY A 389 -24.77 -19.05 28.27
CA GLY A 389 -25.70 -20.05 27.76
C GLY A 389 -27.05 -19.49 27.29
N ARG A 390 -27.21 -18.18 27.23
CA ARG A 390 -28.41 -17.57 26.66
C ARG A 390 -28.38 -17.69 25.14
N VAL A 391 -29.50 -18.02 24.54
CA VAL A 391 -29.65 -18.11 23.09
C VAL A 391 -30.21 -16.78 22.58
N GLY A 392 -29.41 -16.09 21.79
CA GLY A 392 -29.82 -14.90 21.05
C GLY A 392 -30.32 -15.26 19.67
N ALA A 393 -31.36 -14.59 19.18
CA ALA A 393 -31.83 -14.67 17.82
C ALA A 393 -31.38 -13.42 17.04
N SER A 394 -30.83 -13.63 15.87
CA SER A 394 -30.50 -12.56 14.94
C SER A 394 -31.36 -12.65 13.67
N ARG A 395 -31.71 -11.51 13.14
CA ARG A 395 -32.41 -11.37 11.85
C ARG A 395 -31.59 -10.46 10.97
N SER A 396 -31.49 -10.81 9.69
CA SER A 396 -30.83 -9.97 8.72
C SER A 396 -31.59 -9.96 7.41
N TRP A 397 -31.58 -8.83 6.74
CA TRP A 397 -32.03 -8.74 5.38
C TRP A 397 -31.15 -7.74 4.61
N ALA A 398 -30.94 -8.01 3.34
CA ALA A 398 -30.22 -7.12 2.46
C ALA A 398 -30.88 -7.09 1.09
N GLY A 399 -31.01 -5.89 0.54
CA GLY A 399 -31.48 -5.63 -0.82
C GLY A 399 -30.41 -4.87 -1.59
N GLU A 400 -30.14 -5.30 -2.80
CA GLU A 400 -29.23 -4.64 -3.74
C GLU A 400 -29.93 -4.49 -5.08
N SER A 401 -29.86 -3.29 -5.64
CA SER A 401 -30.33 -3.03 -7.00
C SER A 401 -29.27 -2.24 -7.77
N ASN A 402 -29.00 -2.67 -8.99
CA ASN A 402 -28.10 -1.97 -9.90
C ASN A 402 -28.79 -1.82 -11.24
N LEU A 403 -28.69 -0.66 -11.83
CA LEU A 403 -29.17 -0.34 -13.17
C LEU A 403 -28.07 0.35 -13.94
N SER A 404 -27.75 -0.14 -15.11
CA SER A 404 -26.83 0.53 -16.02
C SER A 404 -27.45 0.67 -17.39
N ALA A 405 -27.18 1.82 -18.01
CA ALA A 405 -27.59 2.13 -19.35
C ALA A 405 -26.36 2.47 -20.17
N SER A 406 -26.05 1.68 -21.19
CA SER A 406 -24.82 1.83 -21.95
C SER A 406 -25.10 1.97 -23.44
N SER A 407 -24.62 3.05 -24.01
CA SER A 407 -24.61 3.29 -25.45
C SER A 407 -23.15 3.46 -25.94
N ARG A 408 -22.96 3.66 -27.23
CA ARG A 408 -21.63 3.85 -27.82
C ARG A 408 -20.81 4.98 -27.18
N TRP A 409 -21.48 5.99 -26.66
CA TRP A 409 -20.86 7.24 -26.18
C TRP A 409 -21.28 7.64 -24.77
N LEU A 410 -22.23 6.93 -24.14
CA LEU A 410 -22.75 7.24 -22.81
C LEU A 410 -22.98 5.96 -22.03
N THR A 411 -22.49 5.91 -20.80
CA THR A 411 -22.83 4.92 -19.80
C THR A 411 -23.32 5.64 -18.54
N LEU A 412 -24.51 5.28 -18.11
CA LEU A 412 -25.08 5.70 -16.84
C LEU A 412 -25.24 4.47 -15.98
N SER A 413 -24.87 4.54 -14.72
CA SER A 413 -25.15 3.48 -13.77
C SER A 413 -25.64 4.04 -12.45
N GLY A 414 -26.52 3.33 -11.80
CA GLY A 414 -27.04 3.63 -10.49
C GLY A 414 -27.20 2.35 -9.68
N GLY A 415 -27.06 2.45 -8.38
CA GLY A 415 -27.25 1.34 -7.48
C GLY A 415 -27.78 1.80 -6.13
N TYR A 416 -28.54 0.95 -5.51
CA TYR A 416 -29.04 1.10 -4.15
C TYR A 416 -28.83 -0.18 -3.39
N ASP A 417 -28.21 -0.07 -2.22
CA ASP A 417 -27.99 -1.19 -1.32
C ASP A 417 -28.57 -0.83 0.05
N ARG A 418 -29.30 -1.75 0.64
CA ARG A 418 -29.73 -1.64 2.03
C ARG A 418 -29.53 -2.97 2.72
N ALA A 419 -28.91 -2.95 3.90
CA ALA A 419 -28.73 -4.13 4.74
C ALA A 419 -29.08 -3.78 6.18
N VAL A 420 -29.82 -4.65 6.83
CA VAL A 420 -30.19 -4.53 8.23
C VAL A 420 -29.87 -5.85 8.93
N SER A 421 -29.25 -5.76 10.07
CA SER A 421 -29.02 -6.89 10.98
C SER A 421 -29.45 -6.49 12.39
N GLU A 422 -30.25 -7.32 13.00
CA GLU A 422 -30.76 -7.14 14.36
C GLU A 422 -30.38 -8.36 15.19
N ASP A 423 -29.80 -8.13 16.34
CA ASP A 423 -29.50 -9.14 17.34
C ASP A 423 -30.13 -8.74 18.68
N ASN A 424 -30.93 -9.63 19.25
CA ASN A 424 -31.68 -9.32 20.45
C ASN A 424 -30.87 -9.52 21.77
N VAL A 425 -29.65 -10.02 21.68
CA VAL A 425 -28.77 -10.28 22.84
C VAL A 425 -27.48 -9.48 22.77
N LEU A 426 -26.91 -9.30 21.57
CA LEU A 426 -25.68 -8.56 21.37
C LEU A 426 -26.02 -7.22 20.71
N ALA A 427 -26.11 -6.15 21.50
CA ALA A 427 -26.43 -4.81 20.99
C ALA A 427 -25.49 -4.35 19.88
N TYR A 428 -24.23 -4.80 19.86
CA TYR A 428 -23.30 -4.50 18.76
C TYR A 428 -23.57 -5.27 17.47
N GLY A 429 -24.47 -6.22 17.49
CA GLY A 429 -24.95 -6.92 16.30
C GLY A 429 -25.96 -6.11 15.50
N ASN A 430 -26.52 -5.06 16.07
CA ASN A 430 -27.46 -4.20 15.39
C ASN A 430 -26.72 -3.28 14.42
N PHE A 431 -27.08 -3.41 13.16
CA PHE A 431 -26.42 -2.74 12.07
C PHE A 431 -27.42 -2.38 10.98
N GLU A 432 -27.37 -1.15 10.54
CA GLU A 432 -28.11 -0.69 9.35
C GLU A 432 -27.14 0.01 8.40
N LEU A 433 -27.14 -0.44 7.16
CA LEU A 433 -26.42 0.19 6.06
C LEU A 433 -27.42 0.58 4.99
N GLU A 434 -27.32 1.81 4.54
CA GLU A 434 -28.01 2.28 3.33
C GLU A 434 -26.99 2.99 2.44
N ARG A 435 -26.94 2.63 1.16
CA ARG A 435 -25.98 3.20 0.23
C ARG A 435 -26.59 3.44 -1.15
N TRP A 436 -26.43 4.64 -1.61
CA TRP A 436 -26.78 5.09 -2.96
C TRP A 436 -25.53 5.33 -3.78
N ARG A 437 -25.53 4.86 -5.01
CA ARG A 437 -24.44 5.07 -5.95
C ARG A 437 -25.00 5.54 -7.27
N ALA A 438 -24.33 6.50 -7.89
CA ALA A 438 -24.59 6.91 -9.25
C ALA A 438 -23.26 7.18 -9.97
N ALA A 439 -23.16 6.77 -11.22
CA ALA A 439 -22.00 7.08 -12.03
C ALA A 439 -22.42 7.39 -13.47
N LEU A 440 -21.70 8.34 -14.03
CA LEU A 440 -21.84 8.81 -15.40
C LEU A 440 -20.49 8.69 -16.08
N GLN A 441 -20.44 8.06 -17.23
CA GLN A 441 -19.29 8.08 -18.11
C GLN A 441 -19.75 8.40 -19.52
N THR A 442 -19.18 9.40 -20.13
CA THR A 442 -19.43 9.72 -21.55
C THR A 442 -18.13 9.90 -22.29
N GLN A 443 -18.07 9.36 -23.50
CA GLN A 443 -16.96 9.51 -24.40
C GLN A 443 -17.47 9.88 -25.78
N ALA A 444 -17.24 11.13 -26.18
CA ALA A 444 -17.63 11.64 -27.48
C ALA A 444 -16.41 12.23 -28.19
N GLY A 445 -15.83 11.46 -29.10
CA GLY A 445 -14.65 11.86 -29.84
C GLY A 445 -13.45 12.22 -28.96
N ARG A 446 -13.21 13.52 -28.76
CA ARG A 446 -12.09 14.03 -27.96
C ARG A 446 -12.45 14.34 -26.51
N PHE A 447 -13.69 14.13 -26.15
CA PHE A 447 -14.26 14.50 -24.86
C PHE A 447 -14.52 13.24 -24.04
N LEU A 448 -14.06 13.24 -22.80
CA LEU A 448 -14.34 12.21 -21.80
C LEU A 448 -14.81 12.89 -20.52
N LEU A 449 -15.99 12.55 -20.06
CA LEU A 449 -16.51 12.97 -18.76
C LEU A 449 -16.82 11.74 -17.93
N ASN A 450 -16.28 11.70 -16.72
CA ASN A 450 -16.61 10.71 -15.71
C ASN A 450 -17.11 11.44 -14.47
N GLY A 451 -18.19 10.97 -13.90
CA GLY A 451 -18.71 11.46 -12.65
C GLY A 451 -19.19 10.30 -11.79
N SER A 452 -19.01 10.40 -10.50
CA SER A 452 -19.56 9.45 -9.54
C SER A 452 -20.07 10.16 -8.30
N TYR A 453 -21.12 9.62 -7.75
CA TYR A 453 -21.69 10.02 -6.48
C TYR A 453 -22.00 8.78 -5.65
N GLU A 454 -21.61 8.82 -4.40
CA GLU A 454 -21.92 7.79 -3.41
C GLU A 454 -22.37 8.47 -2.12
N GLN A 455 -23.47 7.98 -1.57
CA GLN A 455 -23.94 8.34 -0.25
C GLN A 455 -24.15 7.08 0.54
N SER A 456 -23.58 7.02 1.73
CA SER A 456 -23.76 5.90 2.65
C SER A 456 -24.22 6.40 4.01
N PHE A 457 -25.12 5.65 4.59
CA PHE A 457 -25.57 5.78 5.96
C PHE A 457 -25.27 4.47 6.68
N VAL A 458 -24.59 4.55 7.80
CA VAL A 458 -24.28 3.40 8.64
C VAL A 458 -24.69 3.72 10.06
N ALA A 459 -25.56 2.88 10.60
CA ALA A 459 -25.95 2.94 12.00
C ALA A 459 -25.52 1.68 12.72
N ARG A 460 -24.91 1.81 13.87
CA ARG A 460 -24.48 0.69 14.72
C ARG A 460 -24.90 0.91 16.17
N GLY A 461 -25.46 -0.12 16.77
CA GLY A 461 -25.62 -0.18 18.22
C GLY A 461 -24.31 -0.63 18.87
N ILE A 462 -23.74 0.21 19.75
CA ILE A 462 -22.59 -0.13 20.58
C ILE A 462 -23.00 0.06 22.02
N ASP A 463 -23.10 -1.02 22.77
CA ASP A 463 -23.52 -1.11 24.18
C ASP A 463 -24.76 -0.24 24.53
N LEU A 464 -25.25 0.47 24.79
CA LEU A 464 -26.37 1.36 25.03
C LEU A 464 -26.31 2.64 24.20
N THR A 465 -25.32 2.77 23.35
CA THR A 465 -25.16 3.93 22.47
C THR A 465 -25.43 3.56 21.02
N TYR A 466 -26.10 4.45 20.33
CA TYR A 466 -26.36 4.31 18.90
C TYR A 466 -25.44 5.27 18.15
N SER A 467 -24.61 4.73 17.28
CA SER A 467 -23.67 5.51 16.49
C SER A 467 -24.16 5.59 15.04
N GLU A 468 -24.41 6.79 14.57
CA GLU A 468 -24.76 7.06 13.18
C GLU A 468 -23.60 7.72 12.46
N THR A 469 -23.33 7.24 11.26
CA THR A 469 -22.35 7.81 10.36
C THR A 469 -22.98 8.02 8.99
N ARG A 470 -22.95 9.24 8.50
CA ARG A 470 -23.34 9.57 7.13
C ARG A 470 -22.11 10.02 6.35
N GLN A 471 -21.92 9.43 5.19
CA GLN A 471 -20.81 9.78 4.31
C GLN A 471 -21.35 10.10 2.92
N GLN A 472 -20.83 11.14 2.33
CA GLN A 472 -21.10 11.52 0.96
C GLN A 472 -19.78 11.72 0.22
N LEU A 473 -19.65 11.10 -0.92
CA LEU A 473 -18.50 11.21 -1.79
C LEU A 473 -18.99 11.56 -3.19
N PHE A 474 -18.44 12.60 -3.76
CA PHE A 474 -18.65 12.89 -5.18
C PHE A 474 -17.32 13.15 -5.85
N THR A 475 -17.17 12.68 -7.08
CA THR A 475 -16.00 12.94 -7.91
C THR A 475 -16.45 13.18 -9.34
N GLY A 476 -15.77 14.10 -10.01
CA GLY A 476 -15.98 14.40 -11.40
C GLY A 476 -14.64 14.64 -12.10
N THR A 477 -14.48 14.09 -13.29
CA THR A 477 -13.30 14.30 -14.13
C THR A 477 -13.76 14.58 -15.54
N LEU A 478 -13.34 15.71 -16.06
CA LEU A 478 -13.49 16.11 -17.45
C LEU A 478 -12.14 16.03 -18.12
N SER A 479 -12.05 15.31 -19.23
CA SER A 479 -10.82 15.27 -20.03
C SER A 479 -11.14 15.63 -21.47
N LEU A 480 -10.37 16.56 -22.02
CA LEU A 480 -10.51 17.05 -23.38
C LEU A 480 -9.19 16.91 -24.13
N ARG A 481 -9.19 16.13 -25.21
CA ARG A 481 -8.04 16.02 -26.08
C ARG A 481 -8.05 17.17 -27.08
N LEU A 482 -7.18 18.17 -26.86
CA LEU A 482 -7.09 19.38 -27.65
C LEU A 482 -6.39 19.19 -29.00
N GLY A 483 -5.73 18.03 -29.21
CA GLY A 483 -5.00 17.67 -30.40
C GLY A 483 -4.54 16.23 -30.33
N ARG A 484 -3.52 15.86 -31.12
CA ARG A 484 -2.91 14.53 -31.05
C ARG A 484 -2.18 14.34 -29.73
N ASP A 485 -1.53 15.39 -29.24
CA ASP A 485 -0.52 15.32 -28.19
C ASP A 485 -0.82 16.29 -27.03
N SER A 486 -2.06 16.74 -26.90
CA SER A 486 -2.46 17.68 -25.85
C SER A 486 -3.72 17.19 -25.15
N LEU A 487 -3.65 17.12 -23.83
CA LEU A 487 -4.74 16.70 -22.95
C LEU A 487 -4.98 17.79 -21.90
N PHE A 488 -6.19 18.28 -21.87
CA PHE A 488 -6.71 19.08 -20.76
C PHE A 488 -7.56 18.20 -19.87
N SER A 489 -7.40 18.32 -18.56
CA SER A 489 -8.25 17.62 -17.59
C SER A 489 -8.65 18.58 -16.47
N ALA A 490 -9.90 18.49 -16.08
CA ALA A 490 -10.41 19.15 -14.88
C ALA A 490 -11.03 18.09 -13.97
N ASN A 491 -10.76 18.17 -12.70
CA ASN A 491 -11.32 17.28 -11.71
C ASN A 491 -11.86 18.08 -10.53
N ALA A 492 -12.97 17.62 -9.98
CA ALA A 492 -13.53 18.15 -8.76
C ALA A 492 -14.10 17.01 -7.94
N GLY A 493 -14.09 17.16 -6.65
CA GLY A 493 -14.65 16.16 -5.76
C GLY A 493 -14.80 16.68 -4.35
N GLY A 494 -15.52 15.91 -3.56
CA GLY A 494 -15.70 16.20 -2.17
C GLY A 494 -16.09 14.98 -1.38
N PHE A 495 -15.74 15.04 -0.14
CA PHE A 495 -16.08 14.06 0.88
C PHE A 495 -16.70 14.82 2.05
N GLN A 496 -17.83 14.34 2.54
CA GLN A 496 -18.43 14.79 3.77
C GLN A 496 -18.72 13.58 4.64
N SER A 497 -18.37 13.67 5.92
CA SER A 497 -18.65 12.64 6.92
C SER A 497 -19.28 13.31 8.13
N ASP A 498 -20.45 12.84 8.50
CA ASP A 498 -21.14 13.22 9.73
C ASP A 498 -21.04 12.02 10.69
N ILE A 499 -20.26 12.15 11.76
CA ILE A 499 -20.05 11.10 12.76
C ILE A 499 -20.42 11.67 14.12
N LEU A 500 -21.42 11.12 14.79
CA LEU A 500 -21.94 11.60 16.06
C LEU A 500 -22.32 13.08 15.99
N GLN A 501 -21.48 13.96 16.54
CA GLN A 501 -21.67 15.42 16.52
C GLN A 501 -20.62 16.15 15.67
N SER A 502 -19.74 15.41 15.02
CA SER A 502 -18.69 15.96 14.16
C SER A 502 -19.12 15.93 12.70
N ARG A 503 -18.98 17.05 12.03
CA ARG A 503 -19.15 17.16 10.58
C ARG A 503 -17.83 17.53 9.94
N ASP A 504 -17.26 16.59 9.22
CA ASP A 504 -16.00 16.78 8.50
C ASP A 504 -16.29 16.91 7.02
N ARG A 505 -15.70 17.91 6.39
CA ARG A 505 -15.90 18.19 4.97
C ARG A 505 -14.58 18.47 4.29
N THR A 506 -14.34 17.78 3.19
CA THR A 506 -13.21 18.05 2.29
C THR A 506 -13.74 18.28 0.88
N LEU A 507 -13.35 19.37 0.27
CA LEU A 507 -13.65 19.69 -1.12
C LEU A 507 -12.34 19.92 -1.86
N PHE A 508 -12.27 19.51 -3.10
CA PHE A 508 -11.15 19.83 -3.95
C PHE A 508 -11.59 20.07 -5.39
N ALA A 509 -10.86 20.94 -6.05
CA ALA A 509 -10.97 21.15 -7.49
C ALA A 509 -9.57 21.28 -8.08
N GLY A 510 -9.37 20.78 -9.27
CA GLY A 510 -8.09 20.84 -9.93
C GLY A 510 -8.24 20.88 -11.44
N VAL A 511 -7.25 21.49 -12.08
CA VAL A 511 -7.13 21.53 -13.53
C VAL A 511 -5.73 21.13 -13.93
N SER A 512 -5.59 20.44 -15.05
CA SER A 512 -4.29 20.10 -15.60
C SER A 512 -4.31 20.21 -17.11
N LEU A 513 -3.19 20.66 -17.65
CA LEU A 513 -2.89 20.69 -19.09
C LEU A 513 -1.56 20.00 -19.31
N GLU A 514 -1.59 18.96 -20.12
CA GLU A 514 -0.39 18.30 -20.61
C GLU A 514 -0.36 18.40 -22.13
N SER A 515 0.70 18.96 -22.68
CA SER A 515 0.81 19.23 -24.11
C SER A 515 2.22 18.98 -24.60
N GLN A 516 2.33 18.25 -25.71
CA GLN A 516 3.57 18.14 -26.46
C GLN A 516 3.59 19.24 -27.53
N LEU A 517 4.30 20.34 -27.22
CA LEU A 517 4.35 21.53 -28.08
C LEU A 517 5.14 21.27 -29.36
N SER A 518 6.16 20.41 -29.31
CA SER A 518 6.96 19.99 -30.46
C SER A 518 7.64 18.65 -30.17
N ARG A 519 8.39 18.12 -31.15
CA ARG A 519 9.24 16.94 -30.95
C ARG A 519 10.24 17.21 -29.81
N GLY A 520 9.97 16.65 -28.66
CA GLY A 520 10.82 16.76 -27.47
C GLY A 520 10.47 17.89 -26.49
N LEU A 521 9.53 18.80 -26.80
CA LEU A 521 9.12 19.86 -25.90
C LEU A 521 7.73 19.55 -25.32
N ARG A 522 7.65 19.38 -24.00
CA ARG A 522 6.43 19.12 -23.24
C ARG A 522 6.15 20.26 -22.28
N LEU A 523 4.89 20.63 -22.20
CA LEU A 523 4.36 21.53 -21.18
C LEU A 523 3.40 20.76 -20.30
N LYS A 524 3.57 20.87 -18.99
CA LYS A 524 2.65 20.36 -17.99
C LYS A 524 2.33 21.47 -17.02
N VAL A 525 1.05 21.77 -16.89
CA VAL A 525 0.54 22.75 -15.91
C VAL A 525 -0.58 22.09 -15.13
N TRP A 526 -0.57 22.22 -13.84
CA TRP A 526 -1.70 21.83 -13.02
C TRP A 526 -1.87 22.78 -11.84
N ALA A 527 -3.10 22.93 -11.42
CA ALA A 527 -3.45 23.67 -10.22
C ALA A 527 -4.55 22.91 -9.47
N ARG A 528 -4.47 22.91 -8.18
CA ARG A 528 -5.44 22.28 -7.29
C ARG A 528 -5.75 23.19 -6.11
N GLN A 529 -7.04 23.32 -5.81
CA GLN A 529 -7.53 23.96 -4.61
C GLN A 529 -8.19 22.90 -3.71
N GLY A 530 -7.95 22.99 -2.42
CA GLY A 530 -8.56 22.13 -1.40
C GLY A 530 -9.12 22.95 -0.25
N LEU A 531 -10.22 22.47 0.31
CA LEU A 531 -10.85 22.99 1.51
C LEU A 531 -11.16 21.80 2.42
N THR A 532 -10.65 21.81 3.64
CA THR A 532 -10.94 20.80 4.66
C THR A 532 -11.44 21.50 5.91
N LYS A 533 -12.60 21.06 6.40
CA LYS A 533 -13.20 21.53 7.66
C LYS A 533 -13.47 20.33 8.55
N VAL A 534 -12.95 20.36 9.77
CA VAL A 534 -13.16 19.34 10.79
C VAL A 534 -13.81 20.00 11.99
N SER A 535 -15.07 19.65 12.25
CA SER A 535 -15.86 20.36 13.26
C SER A 535 -15.43 20.04 14.68
N LEU A 536 -14.98 18.81 14.97
CA LEU A 536 -14.56 18.38 16.30
C LEU A 536 -13.34 19.17 16.80
N THR A 537 -12.36 19.37 15.95
CA THR A 537 -11.13 20.11 16.24
C THR A 537 -11.23 21.59 15.88
N ARG A 538 -12.35 22.03 15.29
CA ARG A 538 -12.55 23.36 14.69
C ARG A 538 -11.45 23.72 13.69
N LEU A 539 -10.89 22.71 13.03
CA LEU A 539 -9.85 22.88 12.03
C LEU A 539 -10.50 23.33 10.71
N ASP A 540 -10.08 24.46 10.20
CA ASP A 540 -10.38 24.93 8.85
C ASP A 540 -9.08 25.09 8.09
N GLN A 541 -8.93 24.38 6.98
CA GLN A 541 -7.73 24.40 6.16
C GLN A 541 -8.13 24.69 4.71
N GLN A 542 -7.55 25.74 4.16
CA GLN A 542 -7.61 26.03 2.75
C GLN A 542 -6.24 25.85 2.13
N SER A 543 -6.17 25.23 0.97
CA SER A 543 -4.90 25.02 0.27
C SER A 543 -5.07 25.29 -1.22
N PHE A 544 -4.11 25.96 -1.78
CA PHE A 544 -3.93 26.08 -3.22
C PHE A 544 -2.53 25.64 -3.57
N THR A 545 -2.42 24.72 -4.55
CA THR A 545 -1.13 24.26 -5.06
C THR A 545 -1.15 24.31 -6.58
N GLY A 546 -0.07 24.81 -7.16
CA GLY A 546 0.10 24.92 -8.60
C GLY A 546 1.50 24.51 -9.04
N LEU A 547 1.58 23.93 -10.23
CA LEU A 547 2.83 23.56 -10.86
C LEU A 547 2.77 23.88 -12.35
N ALA A 548 3.81 24.53 -12.85
CA ALA A 548 4.06 24.68 -14.27
C ALA A 548 5.44 24.11 -14.59
N GLN A 549 5.49 23.15 -15.48
CA GLN A 549 6.72 22.47 -15.90
C GLN A 549 6.85 22.52 -17.42
N LEU A 550 8.00 22.97 -17.88
CA LEU A 550 8.43 22.88 -19.26
C LEU A 550 9.60 21.91 -19.35
N GLU A 551 9.44 20.85 -20.12
CA GLU A 551 10.47 19.83 -20.31
C GLU A 551 10.85 19.76 -21.78
N TYR A 552 12.14 19.81 -22.05
CA TYR A 552 12.71 19.60 -23.37
C TYR A 552 13.63 18.39 -23.37
N VAL A 553 13.30 17.40 -24.19
CA VAL A 553 14.08 16.17 -24.34
C VAL A 553 14.57 16.07 -25.78
N ARG A 554 15.87 16.02 -25.97
CA ARG A 554 16.49 15.81 -27.29
C ARG A 554 17.61 14.80 -27.17
N ARG A 555 17.43 13.64 -27.84
CA ARG A 555 18.40 12.54 -27.81
C ARG A 555 18.81 12.18 -26.38
N LEU A 556 20.02 12.56 -26.01
CA LEU A 556 20.64 12.21 -24.72
C LEU A 556 20.45 13.28 -23.64
N PHE A 557 19.85 14.43 -23.96
CA PHE A 557 19.67 15.54 -23.04
C PHE A 557 18.20 15.74 -22.70
N ALA A 558 17.93 15.97 -21.43
CA ALA A 558 16.66 16.49 -20.94
C ALA A 558 16.93 17.75 -20.12
N PHE A 559 16.16 18.78 -20.40
CA PHE A 559 16.16 20.03 -19.66
C PHE A 559 14.74 20.29 -19.16
N SER A 560 14.57 20.64 -17.90
CA SER A 560 13.26 21.01 -17.36
C SER A 560 13.35 22.25 -16.48
N VAL A 561 12.35 23.09 -16.64
CA VAL A 561 12.06 24.23 -15.74
C VAL A 561 10.72 23.94 -15.09
N GLU A 562 10.68 24.02 -13.78
CA GLU A 562 9.48 23.77 -13.00
C GLU A 562 9.28 24.93 -12.05
N TYR A 563 8.07 25.46 -12.03
CA TYR A 563 7.61 26.46 -11.06
C TYR A 563 6.54 25.82 -10.18
N ARG A 564 6.71 25.89 -8.88
CA ARG A 564 5.76 25.43 -7.87
C ARG A 564 5.27 26.60 -7.05
N TYR A 565 3.99 26.62 -6.81
CA TYR A 565 3.34 27.55 -5.90
C TYR A 565 2.48 26.81 -4.91
N THR A 566 2.54 27.19 -3.63
CA THR A 566 1.72 26.65 -2.56
C THR A 566 1.25 27.79 -1.69
N ASP A 567 -0.04 27.84 -1.40
CA ASP A 567 -0.67 28.76 -0.45
C ASP A 567 -1.60 27.94 0.43
N GLN A 568 -1.38 27.99 1.73
CA GLN A 568 -2.12 27.18 2.69
C GLN A 568 -2.42 28.03 3.92
N ASP A 569 -3.70 28.15 4.21
CA ASP A 569 -4.22 28.75 5.42
C ASP A 569 -4.71 27.62 6.34
N LEU A 570 -4.21 27.59 7.56
CA LEU A 570 -4.57 26.64 8.59
C LEU A 570 -5.13 27.40 9.81
N TRP A 571 -6.35 27.08 10.18
CA TRP A 571 -7.03 27.62 11.36
C TRP A 571 -7.15 26.50 12.40
N PRO A 572 -6.20 26.39 13.35
CA PRO A 572 -6.10 25.24 14.25
C PRO A 572 -7.10 25.26 15.43
N GLY A 573 -8.16 26.04 15.34
CA GLY A 573 -9.20 26.11 16.35
C GLY A 573 -9.23 27.44 17.12
N SER A 574 -10.09 27.53 18.13
CA SER A 574 -10.42 28.79 18.80
C SER A 574 -9.33 29.38 19.73
N PHE A 575 -8.22 28.66 19.94
CA PHE A 575 -7.20 29.06 20.90
C PHE A 575 -5.84 29.41 20.28
N LEU A 576 -5.69 29.22 18.97
CA LEU A 576 -4.45 29.48 18.27
C LEU A 576 -4.69 30.43 17.10
N ASP A 577 -3.72 31.29 16.85
CA ASP A 577 -3.77 32.19 15.69
C ASP A 577 -3.73 31.39 14.37
N PRO A 578 -4.38 31.90 13.31
CA PRO A 578 -4.33 31.26 12.00
C PRO A 578 -2.89 31.25 11.47
N ILE A 579 -2.45 30.08 11.02
CA ILE A 579 -1.14 29.88 10.43
C ILE A 579 -1.28 29.97 8.91
N ARG A 580 -0.60 30.91 8.29
CA ARG A 580 -0.52 31.01 6.83
C ARG A 580 0.84 30.56 6.35
N PHE A 581 0.84 29.62 5.44
CA PHE A 581 2.00 29.15 4.73
C PHE A 581 1.90 29.47 3.25
N GLN A 582 2.80 30.30 2.74
CA GLN A 582 2.88 30.64 1.32
C GLN A 582 4.27 30.32 0.80
N GLY A 583 4.37 29.59 -0.30
CA GLY A 583 5.64 29.20 -0.87
C GLY A 583 5.64 29.25 -2.39
N GLN A 584 6.76 29.69 -2.93
CA GLN A 584 7.04 29.60 -4.36
C GLN A 584 8.45 29.05 -4.57
N GLN A 585 8.60 28.21 -5.58
CA GLN A 585 9.87 27.57 -5.88
C GLN A 585 10.06 27.45 -7.40
N VAL A 586 11.24 27.77 -7.87
CA VAL A 586 11.70 27.51 -9.23
C VAL A 586 12.75 26.41 -9.19
N VAL A 587 12.56 25.37 -9.99
CA VAL A 587 13.51 24.26 -10.13
C VAL A 587 13.98 24.18 -11.58
N LEU A 588 15.27 24.24 -11.75
CA LEU A 588 15.93 24.00 -13.03
C LEU A 588 16.63 22.66 -12.98
N ARG A 589 16.38 21.79 -13.94
CA ARG A 589 17.00 20.47 -14.00
C ARG A 589 17.56 20.19 -15.38
N VAL A 590 18.80 19.72 -15.43
CA VAL A 590 19.46 19.24 -16.63
C VAL A 590 19.90 17.80 -16.40
N THR A 591 19.54 16.92 -17.34
CA THR A 591 19.94 15.52 -17.29
C THR A 591 20.58 15.13 -18.61
N ARG A 592 21.73 14.49 -18.57
CA ARG A 592 22.39 13.88 -19.71
C ARG A 592 22.46 12.37 -19.51
N LYS A 593 21.95 11.62 -20.48
CA LYS A 593 22.08 10.15 -20.53
C LYS A 593 23.16 9.79 -21.56
N PHE A 594 23.85 8.71 -21.33
CA PHE A 594 24.77 8.12 -22.30
C PHE A 594 24.68 6.60 -22.24
N GLY A 595 24.93 5.96 -23.35
CA GLY A 595 24.98 4.50 -23.45
C GLY A 595 25.85 4.10 -24.62
N PHE A 596 26.68 3.09 -24.40
CA PHE A 596 27.57 2.50 -25.39
C PHE A 596 27.35 0.99 -25.38
N HIS A 597 27.24 0.41 -26.54
CA HIS A 597 27.24 -1.02 -26.77
C HIS A 597 28.55 -1.37 -27.48
N PHE A 598 29.30 -2.26 -26.92
CA PHE A 598 30.60 -2.70 -27.47
C PHE A 598 30.50 -4.14 -27.96
#